data_55e65c60ceb5bfb537ea356d22471528
#
_entry.id   55e65c60ceb5bfb537ea356d22471528
#
_cell.length_a   1.000
_cell.length_b   1.000
_cell.length_c   1.000
_cell.angle_alpha   90.00
_cell.angle_beta   90.00
_cell.angle_gamma   90.00
#
_symmetry.space_group_name_H-M   'P 1'
#
loop_
_entity.id
_entity.type
_entity.pdbx_description
1 polymer ?
#
loop_
_entity_poly.entity_id
_entity_poly.type
_entity_poly.pdbx_seq_one_letter_code
_entity_poly.pdbx_strand_id
1 'polypeptide(L)'
;MDETKPDTVVLIHGLWMTPRSWEHWVDYYQSHGMTVLAPAYPGFEIEVEALREQPEIIAGVTVPETVDHLARVIESLPRPPVIMGHSFGGALTQLLLARGLGCAGVAIDSAPTEGVRVLPLTQAKALFPALKNPGDRHKAFGFTPEEFHYAFTNTLSEPESRAVWDRYHIPAPGNLIWDYGFVANLKPGHQETWVDYKADRPPLLFIAGGQDHTMPPAVQRSNAKHYEKSGALTDIHEFPDRDHWTCGAPGWESVADYALNWAVAHAKSPMLSRKR
;
A
#
# COMPACT_ATOMS: atom_id res chain seq x y z
N MET A 1 18.50 14.89 -19.28
CA MET A 1 17.28 14.53 -18.51
C MET A 1 16.77 15.81 -17.87
N ASP A 2 15.47 16.00 -17.86
CA ASP A 2 14.86 17.18 -17.22
C ASP A 2 14.96 17.01 -15.70
N GLU A 3 15.86 17.75 -15.07
CA GLU A 3 16.15 17.66 -13.62
C GLU A 3 14.94 18.04 -12.75
N THR A 4 13.86 18.53 -13.33
CA THR A 4 12.65 18.94 -12.62
C THR A 4 11.66 17.79 -12.43
N LYS A 5 11.79 16.71 -13.22
CA LYS A 5 10.89 15.54 -13.15
C LYS A 5 11.45 14.45 -12.23
N PRO A 6 10.58 13.69 -11.53
CA PRO A 6 11.03 12.54 -10.78
C PRO A 6 11.60 11.47 -11.72
N ASP A 7 12.65 10.80 -11.28
CA ASP A 7 13.34 9.72 -11.99
C ASP A 7 13.33 8.41 -11.19
N THR A 8 12.76 8.43 -9.99
CA THR A 8 12.78 7.30 -9.07
C THR A 8 11.39 7.02 -8.52
N VAL A 9 11.02 5.75 -8.49
CA VAL A 9 9.78 5.22 -7.90
C VAL A 9 10.12 4.25 -6.77
N VAL A 10 9.47 4.40 -5.63
CA VAL A 10 9.51 3.45 -4.51
C VAL A 10 8.16 2.76 -4.43
N LEU A 11 8.13 1.42 -4.57
CA LEU A 11 6.94 0.57 -4.56
C LEU A 11 6.82 -0.14 -3.21
N ILE A 12 5.74 0.09 -2.47
CA ILE A 12 5.51 -0.44 -1.12
C ILE A 12 4.41 -1.49 -1.18
N HIS A 13 4.74 -2.75 -0.85
CA HIS A 13 3.81 -3.87 -0.94
C HIS A 13 2.73 -3.85 0.15
N GLY A 14 1.68 -4.64 -0.02
CA GLY A 14 0.61 -4.84 0.95
C GLY A 14 0.94 -5.92 2.00
N LEU A 15 0.01 -6.12 2.95
CA LEU A 15 0.00 -7.31 3.80
C LEU A 15 -0.29 -8.57 2.94
N TRP A 16 0.12 -9.73 3.45
CA TRP A 16 0.01 -11.05 2.79
C TRP A 16 0.85 -11.20 1.53
N MET A 17 1.73 -10.23 1.23
CA MET A 17 2.63 -10.24 0.07
C MET A 17 4.03 -9.71 0.46
N THR A 18 4.98 -9.88 -0.46
CA THR A 18 6.34 -9.36 -0.37
C THR A 18 6.60 -8.40 -1.53
N PRO A 19 7.80 -7.78 -1.65
CA PRO A 19 8.18 -7.01 -2.84
C PRO A 19 8.01 -7.75 -4.16
N ARG A 20 7.97 -9.10 -4.15
CA ARG A 20 7.70 -9.92 -5.36
C ARG A 20 6.38 -9.53 -6.03
N SER A 21 5.39 -9.02 -5.28
CA SER A 21 4.12 -8.55 -5.85
C SER A 21 4.26 -7.40 -6.85
N TRP A 22 5.40 -6.72 -6.82
CA TRP A 22 5.72 -5.62 -7.71
C TRP A 22 6.63 -5.99 -8.89
N GLU A 23 6.97 -7.28 -9.08
CA GLU A 23 7.96 -7.69 -10.09
C GLU A 23 7.64 -7.15 -11.50
N HIS A 24 6.36 -7.19 -11.91
CA HIS A 24 5.92 -6.68 -13.21
C HIS A 24 6.05 -5.14 -13.31
N TRP A 25 5.72 -4.41 -12.25
CA TRP A 25 5.84 -2.95 -12.22
C TRP A 25 7.30 -2.49 -12.21
N VAL A 26 8.17 -3.25 -11.53
CA VAL A 26 9.62 -2.96 -11.52
C VAL A 26 10.15 -2.99 -12.94
N ASP A 27 9.93 -4.11 -13.66
CA ASP A 27 10.40 -4.27 -15.04
C ASP A 27 9.77 -3.22 -15.98
N TYR A 28 8.47 -2.99 -15.80
CA TYR A 28 7.71 -2.05 -16.63
C TYR A 28 8.23 -0.62 -16.47
N TYR A 29 8.34 -0.12 -15.25
CA TYR A 29 8.82 1.25 -15.01
C TYR A 29 10.31 1.42 -15.34
N GLN A 30 11.13 0.39 -15.15
CA GLN A 30 12.52 0.42 -15.60
C GLN A 30 12.60 0.52 -17.13
N SER A 31 11.74 -0.18 -17.86
CA SER A 31 11.67 -0.05 -19.32
C SER A 31 11.25 1.35 -19.79
N HIS A 32 10.57 2.11 -18.94
CA HIS A 32 10.21 3.52 -19.14
C HIS A 32 11.26 4.51 -18.62
N GLY A 33 12.45 4.02 -18.25
CA GLY A 33 13.58 4.84 -17.83
C GLY A 33 13.57 5.33 -16.38
N MET A 34 12.70 4.77 -15.54
CA MET A 34 12.67 5.06 -14.12
C MET A 34 13.66 4.19 -13.34
N THR A 35 14.25 4.74 -12.30
CA THR A 35 14.87 3.96 -11.23
C THR A 35 13.77 3.44 -10.32
N VAL A 36 13.73 2.13 -10.04
CA VAL A 36 12.65 1.51 -9.25
C VAL A 36 13.23 0.75 -8.08
N LEU A 37 12.69 1.01 -6.90
CA LEU A 37 12.97 0.28 -5.68
C LEU A 37 11.68 -0.33 -5.15
N ALA A 38 11.72 -1.58 -4.74
CA ALA A 38 10.64 -2.26 -4.04
C ALA A 38 11.20 -2.79 -2.69
N PRO A 39 11.33 -1.92 -1.67
CA PRO A 39 11.91 -2.33 -0.39
C PRO A 39 10.99 -3.31 0.34
N ALA A 40 11.59 -4.33 0.95
CA ALA A 40 10.91 -5.22 1.88
C ALA A 40 10.68 -4.52 3.23
N TYR A 41 9.69 -4.97 4.00
CA TYR A 41 9.60 -4.63 5.42
C TYR A 41 10.66 -5.39 6.21
N PRO A 42 11.01 -4.95 7.44
CA PRO A 42 11.92 -5.71 8.29
C PRO A 42 11.46 -7.17 8.44
N GLY A 43 12.34 -8.11 8.11
CA GLY A 43 12.05 -9.55 8.13
C GLY A 43 11.40 -10.11 6.85
N PHE A 44 10.99 -9.25 5.91
CA PHE A 44 10.39 -9.68 4.63
C PHE A 44 11.41 -9.76 3.48
N GLU A 45 12.70 -9.67 3.79
CA GLU A 45 13.80 -9.71 2.81
C GLU A 45 14.08 -11.12 2.30
N ILE A 46 13.39 -12.13 2.83
CA ILE A 46 13.55 -13.53 2.46
C ILE A 46 12.47 -13.98 1.46
N GLU A 47 12.70 -15.13 0.84
CA GLU A 47 11.81 -15.66 -0.20
C GLU A 47 10.41 -16.00 0.33
N VAL A 48 9.41 -15.87 -0.54
CA VAL A 48 7.99 -16.16 -0.24
C VAL A 48 7.82 -17.56 0.35
N GLU A 49 8.50 -18.53 -0.20
CA GLU A 49 8.45 -19.94 0.19
C GLU A 49 8.97 -20.12 1.63
N ALA A 50 10.07 -19.46 1.97
CA ALA A 50 10.65 -19.51 3.31
C ALA A 50 9.77 -18.81 4.35
N LEU A 51 9.12 -17.68 3.99
CA LEU A 51 8.17 -16.99 4.88
C LEU A 51 6.90 -17.81 5.14
N ARG A 52 6.49 -18.67 4.21
CA ARG A 52 5.38 -19.60 4.43
C ARG A 52 5.73 -20.71 5.42
N GLU A 53 6.98 -21.20 5.35
CA GLU A 53 7.48 -22.27 6.24
C GLU A 53 7.79 -21.74 7.65
N GLN A 54 8.21 -20.48 7.76
CA GLN A 54 8.67 -19.86 9.02
C GLN A 54 8.03 -18.47 9.23
N PRO A 55 6.69 -18.39 9.30
CA PRO A 55 5.97 -17.10 9.38
C PRO A 55 6.19 -16.35 10.71
N GLU A 56 6.73 -17.03 11.73
CA GLU A 56 7.08 -16.43 13.01
C GLU A 56 8.19 -15.37 12.89
N ILE A 57 9.02 -15.41 11.84
CA ILE A 57 10.08 -14.43 11.59
C ILE A 57 9.48 -13.01 11.49
N ILE A 58 8.30 -12.87 10.89
CA ILE A 58 7.65 -11.58 10.69
C ILE A 58 6.54 -11.28 11.70
N ALA A 59 6.18 -12.21 12.59
CA ALA A 59 5.02 -12.07 13.48
C ALA A 59 5.12 -10.85 14.43
N GLY A 60 6.33 -10.41 14.76
CA GLY A 60 6.60 -9.29 15.66
C GLY A 60 6.71 -7.92 15.00
N VAL A 61 6.62 -7.83 13.68
CA VAL A 61 6.77 -6.55 12.95
C VAL A 61 5.69 -5.55 13.34
N THR A 62 6.10 -4.29 13.56
CA THR A 62 5.22 -3.19 13.95
C THR A 62 5.14 -2.09 12.89
N VAL A 63 4.10 -1.25 12.99
CA VAL A 63 3.92 -0.10 12.10
C VAL A 63 5.07 0.90 12.21
N PRO A 64 5.49 1.37 13.41
CA PRO A 64 6.59 2.32 13.53
C PRO A 64 7.89 1.81 12.93
N GLU A 65 8.27 0.56 13.21
CA GLU A 65 9.49 -0.04 12.64
C GLU A 65 9.45 -0.08 11.12
N THR A 66 8.30 -0.43 10.55
CA THR A 66 8.11 -0.47 9.10
C THR A 66 8.22 0.92 8.48
N VAL A 67 7.52 1.91 9.06
CA VAL A 67 7.56 3.30 8.57
C VAL A 67 8.96 3.89 8.69
N ASP A 68 9.65 3.67 9.82
CA ASP A 68 11.01 4.19 10.04
C ASP A 68 12.03 3.51 9.13
N HIS A 69 11.86 2.23 8.83
CA HIS A 69 12.69 1.53 7.84
C HIS A 69 12.51 2.11 6.44
N LEU A 70 11.27 2.26 5.98
CA LEU A 70 10.97 2.83 4.66
C LEU A 70 11.41 4.30 4.56
N ALA A 71 11.26 5.08 5.64
CA ALA A 71 11.73 6.46 5.69
C ALA A 71 13.24 6.53 5.46
N ARG A 72 14.04 5.70 6.14
CA ARG A 72 15.50 5.63 5.93
C ARG A 72 15.87 5.26 4.50
N VAL A 73 15.16 4.32 3.89
CA VAL A 73 15.37 3.97 2.47
C VAL A 73 15.14 5.18 1.58
N ILE A 74 14.01 5.88 1.76
CA ILE A 74 13.65 7.05 0.96
C ILE A 74 14.62 8.21 1.17
N GLU A 75 15.01 8.50 2.41
CA GLU A 75 15.94 9.56 2.77
C GLU A 75 17.37 9.31 2.25
N SER A 76 17.73 8.06 1.99
CA SER A 76 19.02 7.69 1.40
C SER A 76 19.13 7.99 -0.10
N LEU A 77 18.00 8.26 -0.76
CA LEU A 77 17.96 8.54 -2.19
C LEU A 77 18.46 9.97 -2.49
N PRO A 78 19.14 10.16 -3.62
CA PRO A 78 19.71 11.46 -3.99
C PRO A 78 18.64 12.52 -4.25
N ARG A 79 17.41 12.10 -4.60
CA ARG A 79 16.26 12.97 -4.90
C ARG A 79 14.98 12.36 -4.32
N PRO A 80 13.99 13.18 -3.93
CA PRO A 80 12.70 12.70 -3.47
C PRO A 80 12.02 11.84 -4.56
N PRO A 81 11.68 10.57 -4.28
CA PRO A 81 11.04 9.68 -5.24
C PRO A 81 9.53 9.91 -5.33
N VAL A 82 8.87 9.34 -6.33
CA VAL A 82 7.45 8.99 -6.27
C VAL A 82 7.30 7.80 -5.34
N ILE A 83 6.38 7.86 -4.38
CA ILE A 83 6.07 6.77 -3.47
C ILE A 83 4.73 6.17 -3.88
N MET A 84 4.70 4.89 -4.23
CA MET A 84 3.46 4.17 -4.56
C MET A 84 3.30 2.97 -3.64
N GLY A 85 2.13 2.83 -3.05
CA GLY A 85 1.86 1.71 -2.14
C GLY A 85 0.51 1.07 -2.40
N HIS A 86 0.46 -0.26 -2.28
CA HIS A 86 -0.74 -1.05 -2.42
C HIS A 86 -1.26 -1.50 -1.06
N SER A 87 -2.57 -1.44 -0.83
CA SER A 87 -3.23 -1.94 0.38
C SER A 87 -2.64 -1.29 1.65
N PHE A 88 -2.06 -2.07 2.54
CA PHE A 88 -1.29 -1.59 3.69
C PHE A 88 -0.16 -0.64 3.27
N GLY A 89 0.55 -0.95 2.16
CA GLY A 89 1.54 -0.05 1.58
C GLY A 89 0.97 1.31 1.19
N GLY A 90 -0.31 1.38 0.79
CA GLY A 90 -1.01 2.64 0.54
C GLY A 90 -1.21 3.48 1.81
N ALA A 91 -1.52 2.85 2.95
CA ALA A 91 -1.57 3.54 4.23
C ALA A 91 -0.17 4.01 4.67
N LEU A 92 0.87 3.19 4.48
CA LEU A 92 2.26 3.60 4.72
C LEU A 92 2.68 4.77 3.82
N THR A 93 2.25 4.79 2.57
CA THR A 93 2.46 5.94 1.67
C THR A 93 1.89 7.22 2.26
N GLN A 94 0.68 7.19 2.81
CA GLN A 94 0.06 8.34 3.47
C GLN A 94 0.90 8.82 4.68
N LEU A 95 1.39 7.90 5.52
CA LEU A 95 2.24 8.21 6.67
C LEU A 95 3.59 8.83 6.26
N LEU A 96 4.22 8.31 5.21
CA LEU A 96 5.49 8.80 4.69
C LEU A 96 5.34 10.20 4.08
N LEU A 97 4.28 10.43 3.31
CA LEU A 97 3.97 11.76 2.76
C LEU A 97 3.70 12.79 3.87
N ALA A 98 3.00 12.41 4.95
CA ALA A 98 2.76 13.29 6.09
C ALA A 98 4.06 13.67 6.83
N ARG A 99 5.12 12.87 6.72
CA ARG A 99 6.49 13.19 7.17
C ARG A 99 7.25 14.08 6.17
N GLY A 100 6.62 14.51 5.06
CA GLY A 100 7.25 15.33 4.02
C GLY A 100 8.17 14.55 3.07
N LEU A 101 8.11 13.22 3.07
CA LEU A 101 8.93 12.37 2.21
C LEU A 101 8.31 12.21 0.81
N GLY A 102 9.16 12.01 -0.20
CA GLY A 102 8.76 11.87 -1.60
C GLY A 102 8.43 13.19 -2.29
N CYS A 103 8.13 13.14 -3.58
CA CYS A 103 7.68 14.27 -4.40
C CYS A 103 6.22 14.15 -4.85
N ALA A 104 5.68 12.95 -4.89
CA ALA A 104 4.27 12.62 -5.09
C ALA A 104 3.98 11.24 -4.47
N GLY A 105 2.75 10.96 -4.14
CA GLY A 105 2.32 9.65 -3.65
C GLY A 105 1.12 9.09 -4.42
N VAL A 106 1.07 7.76 -4.53
CA VAL A 106 -0.07 7.01 -5.05
C VAL A 106 -0.42 5.90 -4.08
N ALA A 107 -1.63 5.94 -3.54
CA ALA A 107 -2.17 4.96 -2.61
C ALA A 107 -3.21 4.09 -3.35
N ILE A 108 -2.81 2.87 -3.71
CA ILE A 108 -3.61 1.94 -4.53
C ILE A 108 -4.35 1.01 -3.58
N ASP A 109 -5.68 0.99 -3.67
CA ASP A 109 -6.56 0.17 -2.81
C ASP A 109 -6.13 0.25 -1.34
N SER A 110 -5.87 1.48 -0.87
CA SER A 110 -5.23 1.75 0.41
C SER A 110 -6.02 1.22 1.60
N ALA A 111 -5.32 0.62 2.54
CA ALA A 111 -5.88 0.40 3.86
C ALA A 111 -6.27 1.74 4.52
N PRO A 112 -7.26 1.73 5.45
CA PRO A 112 -7.68 2.95 6.13
C PRO A 112 -6.58 3.46 7.07
N THR A 113 -6.44 4.77 7.18
CA THR A 113 -5.67 5.44 8.24
C THR A 113 -6.59 5.81 9.40
N GLU A 114 -6.04 6.23 10.54
CA GLU A 114 -6.84 6.54 11.74
C GLU A 114 -7.94 7.56 11.44
N GLY A 115 -9.16 7.24 11.84
CA GLY A 115 -10.35 8.08 11.63
C GLY A 115 -11.22 7.67 10.45
N VAL A 116 -10.74 6.83 9.54
CA VAL A 116 -11.52 6.26 8.44
C VAL A 116 -12.43 5.16 8.97
N ARG A 117 -13.70 5.51 9.25
CA ARG A 117 -14.67 4.63 9.95
C ARG A 117 -15.70 4.03 9.00
N VAL A 118 -15.25 3.51 7.88
CA VAL A 118 -16.11 2.85 6.90
C VAL A 118 -15.76 1.37 6.88
N LEU A 119 -16.76 0.51 7.09
CA LEU A 119 -16.61 -0.95 7.07
C LEU A 119 -17.70 -1.57 6.18
N PRO A 120 -17.53 -1.59 4.84
CA PRO A 120 -18.45 -2.26 3.94
C PRO A 120 -18.58 -3.76 4.26
N LEU A 121 -19.72 -4.36 3.94
CA LEU A 121 -19.98 -5.78 4.22
C LEU A 121 -18.99 -6.71 3.51
N THR A 122 -18.56 -6.36 2.29
CA THR A 122 -17.53 -7.11 1.55
C THR A 122 -16.21 -7.10 2.30
N GLN A 123 -15.77 -5.94 2.80
CA GLN A 123 -14.57 -5.81 3.61
C GLN A 123 -14.67 -6.60 4.92
N ALA A 124 -15.80 -6.48 5.62
CA ALA A 124 -16.00 -7.22 6.86
C ALA A 124 -15.89 -8.73 6.62
N LYS A 125 -16.48 -9.24 5.53
CA LYS A 125 -16.39 -10.65 5.14
C LYS A 125 -14.96 -11.04 4.73
N ALA A 126 -14.27 -10.22 3.95
CA ALA A 126 -12.90 -10.49 3.50
C ALA A 126 -11.91 -10.57 4.67
N LEU A 127 -12.04 -9.68 5.66
CA LEU A 127 -11.13 -9.62 6.81
C LEU A 127 -11.56 -10.52 7.99
N PHE A 128 -12.79 -11.05 7.99
CA PHE A 128 -13.29 -11.86 9.09
C PHE A 128 -12.38 -13.06 9.45
N PRO A 129 -11.81 -13.83 8.49
CA PRO A 129 -10.90 -14.92 8.82
C PRO A 129 -9.71 -14.47 9.67
N ALA A 130 -9.14 -13.30 9.34
CA ALA A 130 -7.98 -12.73 10.03
C ALA A 130 -8.32 -12.10 11.39
N LEU A 131 -9.55 -11.65 11.59
CA LEU A 131 -9.96 -10.88 12.77
C LEU A 131 -10.86 -11.64 13.76
N LYS A 132 -11.28 -12.87 13.43
CA LYS A 132 -12.21 -13.64 14.26
C LYS A 132 -11.65 -14.07 15.62
N ASN A 133 -10.33 -14.21 15.74
CA ASN A 133 -9.66 -14.67 16.96
C ASN A 133 -8.69 -13.61 17.52
N PRO A 134 -9.08 -12.85 18.55
CA PRO A 134 -8.18 -11.85 19.17
C PRO A 134 -6.86 -12.41 19.70
N GLY A 135 -6.83 -13.70 20.07
CA GLY A 135 -5.60 -14.40 20.53
C GLY A 135 -4.54 -14.60 19.45
N ASP A 136 -4.89 -14.39 18.19
CA ASP A 136 -3.95 -14.53 17.05
C ASP A 136 -3.21 -13.23 16.72
N ARG A 137 -3.45 -12.14 17.48
CA ARG A 137 -2.77 -10.85 17.29
C ARG A 137 -1.24 -10.94 17.25
N HIS A 138 -0.66 -11.88 17.99
CA HIS A 138 0.81 -12.06 18.07
C HIS A 138 1.33 -13.19 17.19
N LYS A 139 0.51 -13.68 16.26
CA LYS A 139 0.87 -14.73 15.31
C LYS A 139 0.81 -14.16 13.89
N ALA A 140 1.41 -14.86 12.94
CA ALA A 140 1.17 -14.61 11.53
C ALA A 140 -0.10 -15.34 11.08
N PHE A 141 -0.92 -14.67 10.27
CA PHE A 141 -2.15 -15.22 9.71
C PHE A 141 -2.08 -15.24 8.18
N GLY A 142 -2.38 -16.41 7.59
CA GLY A 142 -2.49 -16.58 6.13
C GLY A 142 -3.90 -16.95 5.71
N PHE A 143 -4.32 -16.51 4.54
CA PHE A 143 -5.57 -16.92 3.91
C PHE A 143 -5.43 -18.31 3.28
N THR A 144 -6.50 -19.12 3.33
CA THR A 144 -6.62 -20.25 2.40
C THR A 144 -6.77 -19.76 0.97
N PRO A 145 -6.56 -20.61 -0.06
CA PRO A 145 -6.79 -20.19 -1.45
C PRO A 145 -8.19 -19.64 -1.71
N GLU A 146 -9.22 -20.22 -1.10
CA GLU A 146 -10.62 -19.81 -1.25
C GLU A 146 -10.90 -18.46 -0.57
N GLU A 147 -10.34 -18.25 0.63
CA GLU A 147 -10.42 -16.97 1.33
C GLU A 147 -9.68 -15.88 0.56
N PHE A 148 -8.51 -16.20 0.00
CA PHE A 148 -7.73 -15.31 -0.82
C PHE A 148 -8.44 -14.95 -2.13
N HIS A 149 -9.05 -15.94 -2.79
CA HIS A 149 -9.86 -15.71 -3.98
C HIS A 149 -10.97 -14.70 -3.69
N TYR A 150 -11.72 -14.86 -2.62
CA TYR A 150 -12.77 -13.91 -2.25
C TYR A 150 -12.21 -12.52 -1.91
N ALA A 151 -11.10 -12.45 -1.19
CA ALA A 151 -10.58 -11.21 -0.64
C ALA A 151 -9.76 -10.40 -1.65
N PHE A 152 -8.96 -11.07 -2.50
CA PHE A 152 -7.94 -10.45 -3.34
C PHE A 152 -8.20 -10.55 -4.84
N THR A 153 -8.70 -11.70 -5.30
CA THR A 153 -8.69 -12.07 -6.71
C THR A 153 -10.07 -12.50 -7.21
N ASN A 154 -11.12 -11.85 -6.67
CA ASN A 154 -12.51 -12.23 -6.92
C ASN A 154 -13.00 -11.99 -8.36
N THR A 155 -12.22 -11.30 -9.19
CA THR A 155 -12.48 -11.13 -10.62
C THR A 155 -11.78 -12.17 -11.51
N LEU A 156 -10.86 -12.95 -10.94
CA LEU A 156 -10.14 -14.01 -11.65
C LEU A 156 -10.89 -15.34 -11.56
N SER A 157 -10.58 -16.27 -12.46
CA SER A 157 -11.01 -17.66 -12.29
C SER A 157 -10.27 -18.32 -11.12
N GLU A 158 -10.86 -19.41 -10.55
CA GLU A 158 -10.23 -20.15 -9.45
C GLU A 158 -8.79 -20.63 -9.78
N PRO A 159 -8.49 -21.18 -10.98
CA PRO A 159 -7.12 -21.57 -11.32
C PRO A 159 -6.15 -20.40 -11.39
N GLU A 160 -6.58 -19.24 -11.93
CA GLU A 160 -5.76 -18.02 -11.98
C GLU A 160 -5.52 -17.48 -10.57
N SER A 161 -6.57 -17.41 -9.74
CA SER A 161 -6.47 -17.02 -8.34
C SER A 161 -5.50 -17.91 -7.57
N ARG A 162 -5.59 -19.23 -7.79
CA ARG A 162 -4.68 -20.19 -7.16
C ARG A 162 -3.23 -19.96 -7.57
N ALA A 163 -2.97 -19.65 -8.85
CA ALA A 163 -1.63 -19.33 -9.33
C ALA A 163 -1.06 -18.06 -8.67
N VAL A 164 -1.90 -17.03 -8.46
CA VAL A 164 -1.52 -15.82 -7.72
C VAL A 164 -1.21 -16.15 -6.27
N TRP A 165 -2.07 -16.94 -5.60
CA TRP A 165 -1.85 -17.37 -4.22
C TRP A 165 -0.55 -18.18 -4.08
N ASP A 166 -0.32 -19.13 -4.96
CA ASP A 166 0.88 -19.96 -4.96
C ASP A 166 2.17 -19.14 -5.17
N ARG A 167 2.12 -18.06 -5.95
CA ARG A 167 3.30 -17.25 -6.24
C ARG A 167 3.59 -16.19 -5.18
N TYR A 168 2.57 -15.52 -4.64
CA TYR A 168 2.76 -14.25 -3.92
C TYR A 168 2.33 -14.30 -2.46
N HIS A 169 1.34 -15.12 -2.10
CA HIS A 169 0.76 -15.09 -0.77
C HIS A 169 1.74 -15.60 0.30
N ILE A 170 1.82 -14.85 1.39
CA ILE A 170 2.47 -15.23 2.65
C ILE A 170 1.54 -14.96 3.83
N PRO A 171 1.72 -15.61 4.99
CA PRO A 171 1.08 -15.13 6.22
C PRO A 171 1.53 -13.71 6.55
N ALA A 172 0.64 -12.89 7.11
CA ALA A 172 0.94 -11.51 7.52
C ALA A 172 0.97 -11.39 9.04
N PRO A 173 1.76 -10.44 9.60
CA PRO A 173 1.85 -10.21 11.03
C PRO A 173 0.50 -9.84 11.64
N GLY A 174 0.08 -10.58 12.65
CA GLY A 174 -1.18 -10.32 13.33
C GLY A 174 -1.25 -8.94 13.98
N ASN A 175 -0.14 -8.44 14.52
CA ASN A 175 -0.07 -7.07 15.05
C ASN A 175 -0.52 -6.03 14.01
N LEU A 176 0.05 -6.09 12.79
CA LEU A 176 -0.29 -5.14 11.73
C LEU A 176 -1.75 -5.27 11.29
N ILE A 177 -2.26 -6.51 11.19
CA ILE A 177 -3.67 -6.76 10.84
C ILE A 177 -4.60 -6.14 11.89
N TRP A 178 -4.32 -6.33 13.18
CA TRP A 178 -5.15 -5.82 14.26
C TRP A 178 -5.04 -4.32 14.43
N ASP A 179 -3.84 -3.76 14.33
CA ASP A 179 -3.62 -2.32 14.51
C ASP A 179 -4.26 -1.54 13.35
N TYR A 180 -4.19 -2.03 12.12
CA TYR A 180 -4.83 -1.39 10.96
C TYR A 180 -6.30 -1.75 10.77
N GLY A 181 -6.67 -3.01 11.00
CA GLY A 181 -8.04 -3.47 10.76
C GLY A 181 -9.03 -3.06 11.84
N PHE A 182 -8.56 -2.86 13.06
CA PHE A 182 -9.45 -2.65 14.20
C PHE A 182 -9.08 -1.43 15.05
N VAL A 183 -7.83 -1.34 15.50
CA VAL A 183 -7.43 -0.33 16.50
C VAL A 183 -7.43 1.07 15.90
N ALA A 184 -6.95 1.23 14.68
CA ALA A 184 -6.91 2.51 13.97
C ALA A 184 -8.28 3.17 13.85
N ASN A 185 -9.34 2.37 13.73
CA ASN A 185 -10.69 2.88 13.50
C ASN A 185 -11.53 3.01 14.77
N LEU A 186 -11.19 2.31 15.84
CA LEU A 186 -12.02 2.22 17.06
C LEU A 186 -11.46 2.99 18.24
N LYS A 187 -10.15 3.24 18.27
CA LYS A 187 -9.52 4.00 19.36
C LYS A 187 -9.06 5.38 18.84
N PRO A 188 -9.77 6.47 19.16
CA PRO A 188 -9.27 7.81 18.85
C PRO A 188 -8.07 8.13 19.72
N GLY A 189 -7.08 8.86 19.18
CA GLY A 189 -6.01 9.42 19.97
C GLY A 189 -4.60 9.21 19.45
N HIS A 190 -4.34 9.49 18.17
CA HIS A 190 -3.00 9.47 17.58
C HIS A 190 -2.29 8.12 17.74
N GLN A 191 -2.95 7.07 17.26
CA GLN A 191 -2.37 5.74 17.19
C GLN A 191 -1.27 5.69 16.09
N GLU A 192 -0.61 4.57 15.95
CA GLU A 192 0.49 4.35 14.99
C GLU A 192 0.09 4.59 13.53
N THR A 193 -1.21 4.56 13.23
CA THR A 193 -1.79 4.80 11.91
C THR A 193 -2.33 6.22 11.72
N TRP A 194 -2.08 7.11 12.70
CA TRP A 194 -2.53 8.48 12.62
C TRP A 194 -1.75 9.29 11.58
N VAL A 195 -2.48 10.11 10.84
CA VAL A 195 -1.92 11.01 9.82
C VAL A 195 -2.36 12.43 10.14
N ASP A 196 -1.44 13.38 10.09
CA ASP A 196 -1.80 14.79 10.03
C ASP A 196 -2.31 15.12 8.62
N TYR A 197 -3.62 15.06 8.45
CA TYR A 197 -4.26 15.33 7.16
C TYR A 197 -4.11 16.77 6.66
N LYS A 198 -3.63 17.70 7.53
CA LYS A 198 -3.37 19.10 7.18
C LYS A 198 -1.91 19.41 6.96
N ALA A 199 -1.01 18.44 7.17
CA ALA A 199 0.41 18.63 6.94
C ALA A 199 0.67 19.15 5.52
N ASP A 200 1.69 19.99 5.38
CA ASP A 200 2.22 20.35 4.05
C ASP A 200 2.99 19.15 3.50
N ARG A 201 2.35 18.43 2.61
CA ARG A 201 2.82 17.17 2.03
C ARG A 201 2.90 17.24 0.51
N PRO A 202 3.60 16.31 -0.15
CA PRO A 202 3.48 16.08 -1.58
C PRO A 202 2.04 15.73 -2.02
N PRO A 203 1.68 15.94 -3.30
CA PRO A 203 0.41 15.49 -3.87
C PRO A 203 0.16 14.01 -3.66
N LEU A 204 -1.10 13.62 -3.50
CA LEU A 204 -1.53 12.24 -3.24
C LEU A 204 -2.68 11.86 -4.16
N LEU A 205 -2.52 10.76 -4.88
CA LEU A 205 -3.57 10.08 -5.63
C LEU A 205 -4.04 8.85 -4.87
N PHE A 206 -5.35 8.68 -4.74
CA PHE A 206 -5.96 7.40 -4.40
C PHE A 206 -6.43 6.69 -5.67
N ILE A 207 -6.05 5.42 -5.83
CA ILE A 207 -6.60 4.53 -6.85
C ILE A 207 -7.50 3.52 -6.16
N ALA A 208 -8.70 3.30 -6.69
CA ALA A 208 -9.69 2.38 -6.17
C ALA A 208 -10.06 1.31 -7.19
N GLY A 209 -9.98 0.04 -6.81
CA GLY A 209 -10.57 -1.08 -7.55
C GLY A 209 -12.07 -1.17 -7.30
N GLY A 210 -12.90 -1.04 -8.34
CA GLY A 210 -14.36 -1.03 -8.23
C GLY A 210 -14.95 -2.34 -7.71
N GLN A 211 -14.24 -3.47 -7.90
CA GLN A 211 -14.61 -4.80 -7.45
C GLN A 211 -13.82 -5.27 -6.20
N ASP A 212 -13.05 -4.38 -5.60
CA ASP A 212 -12.26 -4.71 -4.42
C ASP A 212 -13.15 -5.08 -3.22
N HIS A 213 -13.00 -6.28 -2.69
CA HIS A 213 -13.69 -6.76 -1.51
C HIS A 213 -12.97 -6.42 -0.21
N THR A 214 -11.64 -6.24 -0.26
CA THR A 214 -10.80 -5.99 0.92
C THR A 214 -10.75 -4.51 1.27
N MET A 215 -10.52 -3.64 0.28
CA MET A 215 -10.47 -2.18 0.43
C MET A 215 -11.40 -1.48 -0.58
N PRO A 216 -12.72 -1.71 -0.50
CA PRO A 216 -13.69 -1.22 -1.49
C PRO A 216 -13.60 0.28 -1.76
N PRO A 217 -14.12 0.78 -2.89
CA PRO A 217 -14.07 2.22 -3.26
C PRO A 217 -14.59 3.17 -2.17
N ALA A 218 -15.53 2.71 -1.34
CA ALA A 218 -16.03 3.51 -0.22
C ALA A 218 -14.94 3.82 0.82
N VAL A 219 -13.98 2.89 1.02
CA VAL A 219 -12.83 3.11 1.90
C VAL A 219 -11.90 4.15 1.29
N GLN A 220 -11.62 4.06 -0.03
CA GLN A 220 -10.77 5.03 -0.72
C GLN A 220 -11.39 6.43 -0.73
N ARG A 221 -12.68 6.54 -0.99
CA ARG A 221 -13.41 7.83 -0.89
C ARG A 221 -13.38 8.39 0.52
N SER A 222 -13.46 7.54 1.55
CA SER A 222 -13.35 7.99 2.95
C SER A 222 -11.93 8.43 3.30
N ASN A 223 -10.90 7.70 2.86
CA ASN A 223 -9.49 8.14 2.98
C ASN A 223 -9.30 9.53 2.35
N ALA A 224 -9.67 9.70 1.09
CA ALA A 224 -9.52 10.96 0.35
C ALA A 224 -10.27 12.13 1.02
N LYS A 225 -11.48 11.88 1.55
CA LYS A 225 -12.30 12.88 2.24
C LYS A 225 -11.60 13.50 3.45
N HIS A 226 -10.77 12.77 4.17
CA HIS A 226 -10.02 13.31 5.32
C HIS A 226 -9.06 14.44 4.91
N TYR A 227 -8.63 14.46 3.64
CA TYR A 227 -7.73 15.47 3.09
C TYR A 227 -8.44 16.69 2.49
N GLU A 228 -9.77 16.79 2.49
CA GLU A 228 -10.52 17.92 1.89
C GLU A 228 -10.09 19.30 2.44
N LYS A 229 -9.54 19.33 3.65
CA LYS A 229 -9.04 20.57 4.29
C LYS A 229 -7.52 20.73 4.20
N SER A 230 -6.84 19.86 3.45
CA SER A 230 -5.41 19.98 3.17
C SER A 230 -5.18 21.06 2.12
N GLY A 231 -4.09 21.80 2.25
CA GLY A 231 -3.60 22.69 1.20
C GLY A 231 -2.91 21.97 0.03
N ALA A 232 -2.61 20.66 0.19
CA ALA A 232 -1.96 19.85 -0.82
C ALA A 232 -2.99 19.12 -1.69
N LEU A 233 -2.68 18.93 -2.97
CA LEU A 233 -3.54 18.21 -3.91
C LEU A 233 -3.82 16.79 -3.42
N THR A 234 -5.09 16.40 -3.50
CA THR A 234 -5.55 15.02 -3.31
C THR A 234 -6.56 14.69 -4.38
N ASP A 235 -6.28 13.65 -5.16
CA ASP A 235 -7.16 13.13 -6.19
C ASP A 235 -7.58 11.69 -5.89
N ILE A 236 -8.64 11.24 -6.53
CA ILE A 236 -9.11 9.85 -6.50
C ILE A 236 -9.53 9.42 -7.91
N HIS A 237 -9.11 8.21 -8.29
CA HIS A 237 -9.51 7.58 -9.54
C HIS A 237 -9.98 6.15 -9.27
N GLU A 238 -11.08 5.74 -9.89
CA GLU A 238 -11.66 4.40 -9.76
C GLU A 238 -11.53 3.63 -11.07
N PHE A 239 -10.97 2.42 -11.00
CA PHE A 239 -10.98 1.44 -12.07
C PHE A 239 -12.11 0.44 -11.79
N PRO A 240 -13.24 0.51 -12.48
CA PRO A 240 -14.48 -0.17 -12.06
C PRO A 240 -14.40 -1.70 -12.09
N ASP A 241 -13.51 -2.26 -12.90
CA ASP A 241 -13.41 -3.71 -13.14
C ASP A 241 -12.26 -4.37 -12.35
N ARG A 242 -11.57 -3.63 -11.46
CA ARG A 242 -10.43 -4.13 -10.70
C ARG A 242 -10.82 -4.62 -9.33
N ASP A 243 -10.26 -5.76 -8.93
CA ASP A 243 -10.31 -6.30 -7.56
C ASP A 243 -9.10 -5.84 -6.73
N HIS A 244 -8.90 -6.43 -5.55
CA HIS A 244 -7.78 -6.05 -4.68
C HIS A 244 -6.40 -6.41 -5.27
N TRP A 245 -6.32 -7.36 -6.22
CA TRP A 245 -5.11 -7.69 -6.96
C TRP A 245 -4.87 -6.74 -8.16
N THR A 246 -5.29 -5.49 -8.03
CA THR A 246 -5.19 -4.42 -9.05
C THR A 246 -3.79 -4.31 -9.65
N CYS A 247 -2.74 -4.54 -8.86
CA CYS A 247 -1.35 -4.40 -9.29
C CYS A 247 -0.82 -5.57 -10.15
N GLY A 248 -1.54 -6.68 -10.25
CA GLY A 248 -1.08 -7.85 -11.01
C GLY A 248 -2.16 -8.54 -11.83
N ALA A 249 -3.43 -8.16 -11.69
CA ALA A 249 -4.52 -8.68 -12.50
C ALA A 249 -4.35 -8.27 -13.99
N PRO A 250 -4.84 -9.07 -14.95
CA PRO A 250 -4.70 -8.76 -16.37
C PRO A 250 -5.07 -7.31 -16.73
N GLY A 251 -4.22 -6.60 -17.47
CA GLY A 251 -4.36 -5.18 -17.81
C GLY A 251 -3.94 -4.22 -16.68
N TRP A 252 -3.15 -4.68 -15.72
CA TRP A 252 -2.53 -3.87 -14.66
C TRP A 252 -1.71 -2.70 -15.22
N GLU A 253 -1.20 -2.82 -16.46
CA GLU A 253 -0.41 -1.78 -17.14
C GLU A 253 -1.17 -0.45 -17.22
N SER A 254 -2.50 -0.51 -17.42
CA SER A 254 -3.33 0.71 -17.46
C SER A 254 -3.36 1.43 -16.12
N VAL A 255 -3.30 0.70 -15.02
CA VAL A 255 -3.22 1.26 -13.66
C VAL A 255 -1.82 1.84 -13.42
N ALA A 256 -0.78 1.12 -13.85
CA ALA A 256 0.61 1.56 -13.75
C ALA A 256 0.86 2.85 -14.53
N ASP A 257 0.37 2.93 -15.77
CA ASP A 257 0.46 4.13 -16.60
C ASP A 257 -0.26 5.31 -15.98
N TYR A 258 -1.48 5.12 -15.50
CA TYR A 258 -2.24 6.19 -14.86
C TYR A 258 -1.52 6.71 -13.61
N ALA A 259 -1.03 5.80 -12.76
CA ALA A 259 -0.32 6.11 -11.53
C ALA A 259 0.95 6.94 -11.81
N LEU A 260 1.79 6.47 -12.75
CA LEU A 260 3.04 7.15 -13.09
C LEU A 260 2.79 8.50 -13.75
N ASN A 261 1.89 8.56 -14.74
CA ASN A 261 1.59 9.80 -15.45
C ASN A 261 1.04 10.88 -14.51
N TRP A 262 0.09 10.51 -13.63
CA TRP A 262 -0.43 11.43 -12.63
C TRP A 262 0.68 11.91 -11.69
N ALA A 263 1.48 11.00 -11.16
CA ALA A 263 2.54 11.34 -10.21
C ALA A 263 3.59 12.28 -10.83
N VAL A 264 4.02 12.00 -12.07
CA VAL A 264 4.98 12.85 -12.79
C VAL A 264 4.40 14.23 -13.09
N ALA A 265 3.11 14.31 -13.46
CA ALA A 265 2.44 15.57 -13.77
C ALA A 265 2.27 16.49 -12.55
N HIS A 266 2.13 15.90 -11.35
CA HIS A 266 1.83 16.65 -10.12
C HIS A 266 2.97 16.67 -9.10
N ALA A 267 4.10 16.01 -9.39
CA ALA A 267 5.23 15.98 -8.46
C ALA A 267 5.64 17.38 -8.00
N LYS A 268 5.80 17.56 -6.69
CA LYS A 268 6.46 18.78 -6.16
C LYS A 268 7.89 18.81 -6.68
N SER A 269 8.27 19.90 -7.36
CA SER A 269 9.68 20.15 -7.68
C SER A 269 10.51 20.11 -6.40
N PRO A 270 11.67 19.43 -6.40
CA PRO A 270 12.54 19.47 -5.23
C PRO A 270 12.86 20.94 -4.93
N MET A 271 12.45 21.42 -3.78
CA MET A 271 12.98 22.70 -3.29
C MET A 271 14.48 22.50 -3.14
N LEU A 272 15.25 23.13 -3.99
CA LEU A 272 16.70 23.23 -3.80
C LEU A 272 16.91 23.70 -2.37
N SER A 273 17.33 22.80 -1.49
CA SER A 273 17.72 23.19 -0.14
C SER A 273 18.80 24.21 -0.27
N ARG A 274 18.47 25.50 -0.06
CA ARG A 274 19.49 26.51 0.17
C ARG A 274 20.25 26.06 1.42
N LYS A 275 21.39 25.41 1.21
CA LYS A 275 22.39 25.25 2.27
C LYS A 275 22.64 26.64 2.85
N ARG A 276 22.17 26.85 4.08
CA ARG A 276 22.64 27.96 4.92
C ARG A 276 23.94 27.59 5.57
#